data_2dba8cda87f4bf7af4dde74c1247a2b6
#
_entry.id   2dba8cda87f4bf7af4dde74c1247a2b6
#
_cell.length_a   1.000
_cell.length_b   1.000
_cell.length_c   1.000
_cell.angle_alpha   90.00
_cell.angle_beta   90.00
_cell.angle_gamma   90.00
#
_symmetry.space_group_name_H-M   'P 1'
#
loop_
_entity.id
_entity.type
_entity.pdbx_description
1 polymer ?
#
loop_
_entity_poly.entity_id
_entity_poly.type
_entity_poly.pdbx_seq_one_letter_code
_entity_poly.pdbx_strand_id
1 'polypeptide(L)'
;MSTTRINGVSRRTFLKSSAAIGAGAVAAPAIVKNAFASSGELNFMGWSGYPELAKTVFPAFTKATGIKVNFTEQDSQDNMMAQAKLAGSTGGIDVTEPTVERTKAWVSNGLIQPWDTGKVSLDNYITGIADGSAGTAATVDGKRYMVPSVWGTEAMVYSIKDAPMEYGKASLGDLWDEKYAGKVTVRAHSSLAAMGRWLDSTGKLPKPWLDGYKDEATMKQLWDIALGEAIKHKKNIAQFWSGENEAQAAFRTNGCVLGLCWDSTGGNLAKDGYGYIAPKEGAIAWNQGFVLLKGAKNVDQATEFAKWVATPDGSAMWATAFGANPVAKGGIDKTSDEVKKFYAASFPGDALSKLWWWPVQEAWFLKLRAEYADKWKAA
;
A
#
# COMPACT_ATOMS: atom_id res chain seq x y z
N MET A 1 -9.07 -80.88 5.92
CA MET A 1 -9.37 -79.83 6.89
C MET A 1 -8.13 -79.53 7.69
N SER A 2 -7.41 -78.46 7.38
CA SER A 2 -6.23 -78.10 8.15
C SER A 2 -6.26 -76.57 8.30
N THR A 3 -6.40 -76.08 9.47
CA THR A 3 -6.48 -74.69 9.85
C THR A 3 -5.09 -74.20 10.22
N THR A 4 -4.52 -73.30 9.40
CA THR A 4 -3.24 -72.66 9.69
C THR A 4 -3.46 -71.38 10.49
N ARG A 5 -2.93 -71.37 11.73
CA ARG A 5 -2.91 -70.19 12.61
C ARG A 5 -1.81 -69.23 12.16
N ILE A 6 -2.18 -67.94 11.96
CA ILE A 6 -1.22 -66.85 11.70
C ILE A 6 -0.79 -66.30 13.08
N ASN A 7 0.50 -66.42 13.37
CA ASN A 7 1.14 -65.87 14.58
C ASN A 7 1.29 -64.35 14.45
N GLY A 8 0.71 -63.58 15.38
CA GLY A 8 0.84 -62.16 15.50
C GLY A 8 2.23 -61.74 16.02
N VAL A 9 2.86 -60.81 15.30
CA VAL A 9 4.13 -60.21 15.68
C VAL A 9 3.91 -59.22 16.83
N SER A 10 4.64 -59.48 17.93
CA SER A 10 4.56 -58.67 19.17
C SER A 10 5.12 -57.26 18.99
N ARG A 11 4.43 -56.28 19.60
CA ARG A 11 4.81 -54.84 19.59
C ARG A 11 6.20 -54.55 20.16
N ARG A 12 6.90 -55.48 20.78
CA ARG A 12 8.25 -55.35 21.29
C ARG A 12 9.37 -55.60 20.27
N THR A 13 9.06 -56.22 19.13
CA THR A 13 10.06 -56.53 18.09
C THR A 13 10.24 -55.39 17.12
N PHE A 14 9.30 -54.44 17.05
CA PHE A 14 9.36 -53.29 16.16
C PHE A 14 10.28 -52.16 16.63
N LEU A 15 10.70 -52.17 17.89
CA LEU A 15 11.52 -51.09 18.51
C LEU A 15 13.03 -51.35 18.53
N LYS A 16 13.56 -52.42 17.88
CA LYS A 16 14.97 -52.74 17.93
C LYS A 16 15.73 -52.72 16.58
N SER A 17 15.10 -52.18 15.50
CA SER A 17 15.74 -52.18 14.17
C SER A 17 15.86 -50.76 13.59
N SER A 18 16.03 -49.71 14.38
CA SER A 18 16.24 -48.35 13.88
C SER A 18 17.46 -47.69 14.51
N ALA A 19 18.63 -48.34 14.33
CA ALA A 19 19.90 -47.71 14.62
C ALA A 19 20.84 -47.94 13.45
N ALA A 20 21.19 -46.86 12.79
CA ALA A 20 22.24 -46.68 11.76
C ALA A 20 21.75 -46.44 10.32
N ILE A 21 21.44 -45.17 10.03
CA ILE A 21 21.87 -44.52 8.76
C ILE A 21 22.06 -43.04 9.13
N GLY A 22 23.31 -42.60 8.97
CA GLY A 22 23.73 -41.25 9.37
C GLY A 22 23.49 -40.19 8.31
N ALA A 23 23.47 -38.98 8.82
CA ALA A 23 23.89 -37.71 8.25
C ALA A 23 23.35 -37.30 6.87
N GLY A 24 22.34 -36.41 6.94
CA GLY A 24 21.85 -35.58 5.86
C GLY A 24 20.75 -34.66 6.42
N ALA A 25 21.10 -33.83 7.40
CA ALA A 25 20.13 -32.85 7.94
C ALA A 25 19.97 -31.71 6.93
N VAL A 26 19.01 -31.85 6.01
CA VAL A 26 18.36 -30.70 5.39
C VAL A 26 17.47 -30.11 6.49
N ALA A 27 17.85 -28.93 6.97
CA ALA A 27 17.05 -28.16 7.93
C ALA A 27 15.75 -27.74 7.24
N ALA A 28 14.70 -28.56 7.36
CA ALA A 28 13.35 -28.12 7.16
C ALA A 28 13.03 -27.11 8.25
N PRO A 29 12.43 -25.94 7.93
CA PRO A 29 12.00 -25.01 8.96
C PRO A 29 11.06 -25.76 9.91
N ALA A 30 11.38 -25.73 11.21
CA ALA A 30 10.56 -26.33 12.24
C ALA A 30 9.20 -25.60 12.23
N ILE A 31 8.16 -26.31 11.76
CA ILE A 31 6.78 -25.87 11.95
C ILE A 31 6.53 -25.95 13.46
N VAL A 32 6.67 -24.81 14.14
CA VAL A 32 6.25 -24.65 15.52
C VAL A 32 4.72 -24.68 15.49
N LYS A 33 4.15 -25.85 15.74
CA LYS A 33 2.73 -25.96 16.05
C LYS A 33 2.54 -25.34 17.43
N ASN A 34 2.30 -24.04 17.48
CA ASN A 34 1.82 -23.39 18.68
C ASN A 34 0.41 -23.91 18.96
N ALA A 35 0.29 -24.74 19.99
CA ALA A 35 -0.95 -25.24 20.52
C ALA A 35 -1.66 -24.15 21.33
N PHE A 36 -2.13 -23.11 20.64
CA PHE A 36 -3.19 -22.26 21.16
C PHE A 36 -4.47 -22.61 20.43
N ALA A 37 -5.59 -22.55 21.14
CA ALA A 37 -6.93 -22.78 20.58
C ALA A 37 -7.29 -21.63 19.64
N SER A 38 -6.60 -21.55 18.49
CA SER A 38 -6.83 -20.57 17.46
C SER A 38 -7.88 -21.14 16.49
N SER A 39 -8.75 -20.29 15.96
CA SER A 39 -9.78 -20.72 14.98
C SER A 39 -9.18 -21.33 13.71
N GLY A 40 -7.87 -21.15 13.48
CA GLY A 40 -7.21 -21.51 12.22
C GLY A 40 -7.61 -20.60 11.04
N GLU A 41 -8.31 -19.50 11.32
CA GLU A 41 -8.81 -18.57 10.32
C GLU A 41 -8.47 -17.12 10.64
N LEU A 42 -8.33 -16.31 9.61
CA LEU A 42 -8.17 -14.85 9.66
C LEU A 42 -9.24 -14.20 8.79
N ASN A 43 -10.02 -13.28 9.34
CA ASN A 43 -10.98 -12.48 8.59
C ASN A 43 -10.32 -11.17 8.17
N PHE A 44 -9.96 -11.09 6.91
CA PHE A 44 -9.27 -9.94 6.32
C PHE A 44 -10.21 -9.16 5.41
N MET A 45 -10.31 -7.85 5.64
CA MET A 45 -11.01 -6.91 4.77
C MET A 45 -9.98 -6.04 4.06
N GLY A 46 -9.93 -6.10 2.73
CA GLY A 46 -8.95 -5.37 1.92
C GLY A 46 -9.52 -4.80 0.64
N TRP A 47 -8.65 -4.37 -0.23
CA TRP A 47 -9.00 -3.68 -1.46
C TRP A 47 -9.53 -4.63 -2.53
N SER A 48 -10.57 -4.20 -3.23
CA SER A 48 -11.06 -4.86 -4.44
C SER A 48 -10.16 -4.56 -5.65
N GLY A 49 -10.27 -5.42 -6.68
CA GLY A 49 -9.51 -5.23 -7.92
C GLY A 49 -8.12 -5.88 -7.93
N TYR A 50 -7.76 -6.61 -6.87
CA TYR A 50 -6.47 -7.31 -6.75
C TYR A 50 -6.67 -8.83 -6.64
N PRO A 51 -7.12 -9.51 -7.72
CA PRO A 51 -7.49 -10.92 -7.68
C PRO A 51 -6.32 -11.85 -7.31
N GLU A 52 -5.08 -11.41 -7.49
CA GLU A 52 -3.89 -12.18 -7.13
C GLU A 52 -3.74 -12.37 -5.62
N LEU A 53 -4.34 -11.52 -4.79
CA LEU A 53 -4.38 -11.76 -3.35
C LEU A 53 -5.04 -13.10 -3.02
N ALA A 54 -6.23 -13.34 -3.58
CA ALA A 54 -6.97 -14.59 -3.35
C ALA A 54 -6.39 -15.78 -4.10
N LYS A 55 -5.79 -15.57 -5.30
CA LYS A 55 -5.27 -16.67 -6.15
C LYS A 55 -3.90 -17.16 -5.72
N THR A 56 -3.04 -16.27 -5.24
CA THR A 56 -1.61 -16.58 -5.01
C THR A 56 -1.18 -16.33 -3.58
N VAL A 57 -1.48 -15.14 -3.03
CA VAL A 57 -0.93 -14.67 -1.75
C VAL A 57 -1.54 -15.43 -0.57
N PHE A 58 -2.87 -15.43 -0.43
CA PHE A 58 -3.53 -16.14 0.68
C PHE A 58 -3.30 -17.65 0.67
N PRO A 59 -3.30 -18.36 -0.49
CA PRO A 59 -2.90 -19.76 -0.54
C PRO A 59 -1.46 -20.00 -0.09
N ALA A 60 -0.51 -19.12 -0.46
CA ALA A 60 0.88 -19.21 -0.03
C ALA A 60 1.01 -19.03 1.50
N PHE A 61 0.34 -18.03 2.06
CA PHE A 61 0.26 -17.82 3.51
C PHE A 61 -0.34 -19.05 4.23
N THR A 62 -1.48 -19.55 3.73
CA THR A 62 -2.14 -20.74 4.31
C THR A 62 -1.22 -21.96 4.25
N LYS A 63 -0.50 -22.16 3.14
CA LYS A 63 0.48 -23.25 3.01
C LYS A 63 1.62 -23.13 4.03
N ALA A 64 2.07 -21.90 4.29
CA ALA A 64 3.18 -21.65 5.21
C ALA A 64 2.77 -21.79 6.70
N THR A 65 1.52 -21.44 7.06
CA THR A 65 1.11 -21.29 8.46
C THR A 65 -0.03 -22.21 8.88
N GLY A 66 -0.79 -22.76 7.96
CA GLY A 66 -2.03 -23.49 8.22
C GLY A 66 -3.25 -22.58 8.50
N ILE A 67 -3.07 -21.24 8.46
CA ILE A 67 -4.13 -20.28 8.72
C ILE A 67 -4.85 -19.96 7.41
N LYS A 68 -6.16 -20.15 7.37
CA LYS A 68 -7.02 -19.82 6.23
C LYS A 68 -7.40 -18.33 6.29
N VAL A 69 -7.35 -17.61 5.16
CA VAL A 69 -7.81 -16.24 5.05
C VAL A 69 -9.22 -16.21 4.46
N ASN A 70 -10.15 -15.62 5.20
CA ASN A 70 -11.48 -15.27 4.72
C ASN A 70 -11.43 -13.81 4.28
N PHE A 71 -11.54 -13.57 2.97
CA PHE A 71 -11.31 -12.26 2.38
C PHE A 71 -12.62 -11.55 2.02
N THR A 72 -12.75 -10.30 2.42
CA THR A 72 -13.86 -9.40 2.06
C THR A 72 -13.30 -8.18 1.36
N GLU A 73 -13.80 -7.88 0.17
CA GLU A 73 -13.32 -6.77 -0.64
C GLU A 73 -14.07 -5.46 -0.37
N GLN A 74 -13.34 -4.34 -0.43
CA GLN A 74 -13.87 -2.99 -0.37
C GLN A 74 -13.20 -2.11 -1.44
N ASP A 75 -13.95 -1.21 -2.02
CA ASP A 75 -13.51 -0.33 -3.11
C ASP A 75 -12.90 0.99 -2.62
N SER A 76 -13.14 1.36 -1.38
CA SER A 76 -12.68 2.63 -0.81
C SER A 76 -12.38 2.54 0.68
N GLN A 77 -11.52 3.44 1.17
CA GLN A 77 -11.22 3.55 2.59
C GLN A 77 -12.42 3.99 3.42
N ASP A 78 -13.33 4.75 2.84
CA ASP A 78 -14.54 5.20 3.53
C ASP A 78 -15.51 4.03 3.71
N ASN A 79 -15.64 3.14 2.72
CA ASN A 79 -16.38 1.89 2.84
C ASN A 79 -15.73 0.93 3.84
N MET A 80 -14.39 0.79 3.84
CA MET A 80 -13.68 0.02 4.88
C MET A 80 -14.01 0.53 6.28
N MET A 81 -13.98 1.84 6.48
CA MET A 81 -14.30 2.45 7.78
C MET A 81 -15.77 2.25 8.15
N ALA A 82 -16.69 2.36 7.20
CA ALA A 82 -18.11 2.12 7.42
C ALA A 82 -18.37 0.65 7.82
N GLN A 83 -17.77 -0.31 7.13
CA GLN A 83 -17.86 -1.72 7.47
C GLN A 83 -17.25 -2.05 8.84
N ALA A 84 -16.11 -1.43 9.18
CA ALA A 84 -15.51 -1.57 10.50
C ALA A 84 -16.43 -1.03 11.62
N LYS A 85 -17.15 0.08 11.38
CA LYS A 85 -18.18 0.60 12.31
C LYS A 85 -19.34 -0.38 12.47
N LEU A 86 -19.81 -0.98 11.37
CA LEU A 86 -20.89 -1.97 11.41
C LEU A 86 -20.46 -3.27 12.12
N ALA A 87 -19.25 -3.74 11.87
CA ALA A 87 -18.70 -4.90 12.54
C ALA A 87 -18.56 -4.66 14.06
N GLY A 88 -18.22 -3.44 14.46
CA GLY A 88 -18.15 -3.00 15.86
C GLY A 88 -17.34 -3.97 16.72
N SER A 89 -17.92 -4.36 17.88
CA SER A 89 -17.32 -5.33 18.81
C SER A 89 -17.77 -6.78 18.54
N THR A 90 -18.63 -7.03 17.52
CA THR A 90 -19.19 -8.35 17.28
C THR A 90 -18.16 -9.33 16.72
N GLY A 91 -17.08 -8.81 16.13
CA GLY A 91 -16.07 -9.59 15.42
C GLY A 91 -16.61 -10.04 14.06
N GLY A 92 -15.84 -10.33 13.13
CA GLY A 92 -16.20 -10.67 11.74
C GLY A 92 -15.22 -10.06 10.78
N ILE A 93 -14.43 -9.09 11.29
CA ILE A 93 -13.26 -8.54 10.63
C ILE A 93 -12.16 -8.46 11.68
N ASP A 94 -11.01 -9.04 11.41
CA ASP A 94 -9.86 -9.02 12.31
C ASP A 94 -8.86 -7.93 11.89
N VAL A 95 -8.57 -7.85 10.60
CA VAL A 95 -7.58 -6.95 10.00
C VAL A 95 -8.16 -6.24 8.78
N THR A 96 -7.80 -4.98 8.61
CA THR A 96 -7.99 -4.24 7.36
C THR A 96 -6.74 -3.43 7.00
N GLU A 97 -6.72 -2.84 5.81
CA GLU A 97 -5.52 -2.23 5.22
C GLU A 97 -5.76 -0.81 4.70
N PRO A 98 -6.00 0.18 5.58
CA PRO A 98 -6.06 1.59 5.18
C PRO A 98 -4.68 2.18 4.89
N THR A 99 -4.64 3.39 4.34
CA THR A 99 -3.41 4.18 4.23
C THR A 99 -3.02 4.80 5.58
N VAL A 100 -1.72 4.97 5.80
CA VAL A 100 -1.15 5.31 7.11
C VAL A 100 -1.59 6.67 7.62
N GLU A 101 -1.77 7.65 6.75
CA GLU A 101 -2.18 9.00 7.12
C GLU A 101 -3.58 9.07 7.73
N ARG A 102 -4.38 8.01 7.58
CA ARG A 102 -5.72 7.88 8.18
C ARG A 102 -5.74 7.21 9.56
N THR A 103 -4.61 6.68 10.03
CA THR A 103 -4.54 5.92 11.29
C THR A 103 -5.17 6.68 12.46
N LYS A 104 -4.89 7.98 12.59
CA LYS A 104 -5.43 8.81 13.66
C LYS A 104 -6.97 8.89 13.61
N ALA A 105 -7.55 8.97 12.41
CA ALA A 105 -9.00 8.96 12.24
C ALA A 105 -9.62 7.61 12.65
N TRP A 106 -8.96 6.49 12.35
CA TRP A 106 -9.40 5.17 12.80
C TRP A 106 -9.36 5.03 14.32
N VAL A 107 -8.29 5.52 14.96
CA VAL A 107 -8.15 5.54 16.42
C VAL A 107 -9.23 6.42 17.07
N SER A 108 -9.43 7.64 16.58
CA SER A 108 -10.42 8.60 17.12
C SER A 108 -11.86 8.10 17.01
N ASN A 109 -12.14 7.26 16.00
CA ASN A 109 -13.44 6.58 15.89
C ASN A 109 -13.55 5.31 16.75
N GLY A 110 -12.50 4.93 17.50
CA GLY A 110 -12.50 3.77 18.37
C GLY A 110 -12.56 2.43 17.62
N LEU A 111 -12.12 2.37 16.37
CA LEU A 111 -12.30 1.20 15.49
C LEU A 111 -11.16 0.20 15.56
N ILE A 112 -9.97 0.63 15.95
CA ILE A 112 -8.76 -0.20 15.96
C ILE A 112 -8.10 -0.25 17.33
N GLN A 113 -7.30 -1.27 17.53
CA GLN A 113 -6.48 -1.48 18.73
C GLN A 113 -5.00 -1.51 18.34
N PRO A 114 -4.08 -1.22 19.30
CA PRO A 114 -2.66 -1.22 19.00
C PRO A 114 -2.13 -2.63 18.75
N TRP A 115 -1.11 -2.72 17.89
CA TRP A 115 -0.29 -3.92 17.72
C TRP A 115 0.66 -4.11 18.90
N ASP A 116 0.93 -5.37 19.25
CA ASP A 116 2.03 -5.75 20.14
C ASP A 116 3.33 -5.77 19.33
N THR A 117 4.11 -4.69 19.42
CA THR A 117 5.40 -4.56 18.71
C THR A 117 6.48 -5.53 19.24
N GLY A 118 6.28 -6.14 20.41
CA GLY A 118 7.12 -7.25 20.87
C GLY A 118 6.89 -8.54 20.05
N LYS A 119 5.69 -8.68 19.46
CA LYS A 119 5.35 -9.81 18.59
C LYS A 119 5.58 -9.52 17.12
N VAL A 120 5.31 -8.28 16.65
CA VAL A 120 5.54 -7.83 15.27
C VAL A 120 6.71 -6.85 15.27
N SER A 121 7.92 -7.34 15.03
CA SER A 121 9.12 -6.50 14.97
C SER A 121 9.05 -5.52 13.81
N LEU A 122 9.39 -4.26 14.07
CA LEU A 122 9.52 -3.22 13.06
C LEU A 122 10.90 -3.21 12.37
N ASP A 123 11.87 -3.99 12.85
CA ASP A 123 13.24 -4.01 12.34
C ASP A 123 13.35 -4.65 10.94
N ASN A 124 12.35 -5.44 10.55
CA ASN A 124 12.32 -6.10 9.23
C ASN A 124 11.94 -5.16 8.08
N TYR A 125 11.45 -3.96 8.38
CA TYR A 125 11.00 -3.01 7.37
C TYR A 125 12.14 -2.14 6.86
N ILE A 126 12.03 -1.68 5.61
CA ILE A 126 12.97 -0.71 5.06
C ILE A 126 12.87 0.62 5.80
N THR A 127 14.01 1.33 5.90
CA THR A 127 14.08 2.65 6.54
C THR A 127 13.11 3.62 5.90
N GLY A 128 12.41 4.40 6.72
CA GLY A 128 11.43 5.41 6.30
C GLY A 128 9.98 4.89 6.20
N ILE A 129 9.75 3.56 6.16
CA ILE A 129 8.40 2.98 6.08
C ILE A 129 7.80 2.71 7.46
N ALA A 130 8.60 2.18 8.39
CA ALA A 130 8.14 1.89 9.75
C ALA A 130 8.51 2.99 10.76
N ASP A 131 9.42 3.87 10.40
CA ASP A 131 9.95 5.01 11.15
C ASP A 131 9.71 6.34 10.41
N GLY A 132 10.32 7.41 10.84
CA GLY A 132 10.16 8.74 10.23
C GLY A 132 8.69 9.22 10.23
N SER A 133 8.30 9.89 9.15
CA SER A 133 6.95 10.47 9.03
C SER A 133 5.85 9.40 8.93
N ALA A 134 6.10 8.31 8.21
CA ALA A 134 5.17 7.18 8.11
C ALA A 134 5.02 6.47 9.47
N GLY A 135 6.12 6.27 10.21
CA GLY A 135 6.10 5.72 11.55
C GLY A 135 5.34 6.60 12.54
N THR A 136 5.53 7.92 12.45
CA THR A 136 4.77 8.91 13.24
C THR A 136 3.28 8.83 12.95
N ALA A 137 2.88 8.77 11.67
CA ALA A 137 1.48 8.66 11.27
C ALA A 137 0.82 7.36 11.77
N ALA A 138 1.58 6.27 11.88
CA ALA A 138 1.12 4.96 12.37
C ALA A 138 1.05 4.85 13.90
N THR A 139 1.49 5.88 14.63
CA THR A 139 1.61 5.88 16.09
C THR A 139 0.70 6.97 16.70
N VAL A 140 -0.13 6.59 17.67
CA VAL A 140 -1.00 7.53 18.39
C VAL A 140 -0.80 7.28 19.88
N ASP A 141 -0.55 8.35 20.64
CA ASP A 141 -0.30 8.30 22.08
C ASP A 141 0.76 7.25 22.47
N GLY A 142 1.86 7.19 21.70
CA GLY A 142 2.98 6.28 21.91
C GLY A 142 2.69 4.81 21.58
N LYS A 143 1.50 4.48 21.06
CA LYS A 143 1.10 3.11 20.70
C LYS A 143 1.09 2.94 19.18
N ARG A 144 1.59 1.81 18.70
CA ARG A 144 1.61 1.46 17.29
C ARG A 144 0.28 0.86 16.85
N TYR A 145 -0.44 1.52 15.93
CA TYR A 145 -1.75 1.07 15.45
C TYR A 145 -1.71 0.47 14.05
N MET A 146 -0.66 0.73 13.28
CA MET A 146 -0.50 0.19 11.95
C MET A 146 0.89 -0.39 11.76
N VAL A 147 0.97 -1.57 11.13
CA VAL A 147 2.21 -2.16 10.63
C VAL A 147 2.21 -2.13 9.10
N PRO A 148 3.33 -1.75 8.46
CA PRO A 148 3.35 -1.57 7.00
C PRO A 148 3.05 -2.86 6.24
N SER A 149 2.37 -2.74 5.10
CA SER A 149 2.05 -3.86 4.21
C SER A 149 2.63 -3.64 2.80
N VAL A 150 2.44 -2.44 2.25
CA VAL A 150 2.87 -2.07 0.91
C VAL A 150 3.03 -0.55 0.84
N TRP A 151 3.90 -0.07 -0.04
CA TRP A 151 4.02 1.35 -0.33
C TRP A 151 4.09 1.61 -1.83
N GLY A 152 3.76 2.83 -2.20
CA GLY A 152 3.83 3.28 -3.58
C GLY A 152 3.86 4.78 -3.68
N THR A 153 3.75 5.25 -4.92
CA THR A 153 3.80 6.67 -5.21
C THR A 153 2.72 7.10 -6.19
N GLU A 154 2.41 8.40 -6.18
CA GLU A 154 1.79 9.10 -7.31
C GLU A 154 2.86 10.01 -7.92
N ALA A 155 3.20 9.78 -9.19
CA ALA A 155 4.18 10.55 -9.93
C ALA A 155 3.82 10.64 -11.42
N MET A 156 4.76 11.06 -12.25
CA MET A 156 4.52 11.35 -13.64
C MET A 156 4.49 10.07 -14.48
N VAL A 157 3.29 9.67 -14.98
CA VAL A 157 3.16 8.75 -16.10
C VAL A 157 3.21 9.58 -17.39
N TYR A 158 4.05 9.19 -18.34
CA TYR A 158 4.27 9.97 -19.55
C TYR A 158 4.45 9.09 -20.79
N SER A 159 3.95 9.55 -21.94
CA SER A 159 4.25 8.94 -23.24
C SER A 159 5.72 9.15 -23.57
N ILE A 160 6.46 8.07 -23.78
CA ILE A 160 7.90 8.14 -24.13
C ILE A 160 8.08 8.89 -25.45
N LYS A 161 7.13 8.77 -26.38
CA LYS A 161 7.16 9.41 -27.68
C LYS A 161 6.71 10.87 -27.66
N ASP A 162 5.54 11.15 -27.02
CA ASP A 162 4.83 12.42 -27.21
C ASP A 162 5.03 13.42 -26.07
N ALA A 163 5.53 12.94 -24.91
CA ALA A 163 5.81 13.75 -23.73
C ALA A 163 7.07 13.24 -23.00
N PRO A 164 8.22 13.07 -23.67
CA PRO A 164 9.41 12.48 -23.06
C PRO A 164 9.86 13.26 -21.84
N MET A 165 10.22 12.55 -20.76
CA MET A 165 10.66 13.11 -19.50
C MET A 165 12.01 12.53 -19.06
N GLU A 166 12.77 13.34 -18.31
CA GLU A 166 14.07 12.98 -17.77
C GLU A 166 14.11 13.32 -16.27
N TYR A 167 14.70 12.45 -15.47
CA TYR A 167 14.87 12.71 -14.05
C TYR A 167 15.69 13.99 -13.82
N GLY A 168 15.29 14.76 -12.80
CA GLY A 168 15.89 16.08 -12.51
C GLY A 168 15.35 17.23 -13.34
N LYS A 169 14.70 16.95 -14.49
CA LYS A 169 14.00 17.95 -15.33
C LYS A 169 12.48 17.87 -15.18
N ALA A 170 11.93 16.65 -15.15
CA ALA A 170 10.51 16.44 -14.93
C ALA A 170 10.02 17.14 -13.66
N SER A 171 8.89 17.83 -13.75
CA SER A 171 8.32 18.66 -12.68
C SER A 171 6.83 18.43 -12.54
N LEU A 172 6.29 18.59 -11.33
CA LEU A 172 4.85 18.66 -11.13
C LEU A 172 4.21 19.80 -11.94
N GLY A 173 5.00 20.83 -12.27
CA GLY A 173 4.60 21.94 -13.13
C GLY A 173 4.28 21.52 -14.58
N ASP A 174 4.86 20.43 -15.07
CA ASP A 174 4.62 19.96 -16.45
C ASP A 174 3.15 19.57 -16.69
N LEU A 175 2.41 19.17 -15.64
CA LEU A 175 0.97 18.89 -15.73
C LEU A 175 0.16 20.11 -16.18
N TRP A 176 0.69 21.30 -15.97
CA TRP A 176 0.03 22.58 -16.19
C TRP A 176 0.57 23.32 -17.43
N ASP A 177 1.51 22.73 -18.17
CA ASP A 177 2.05 23.29 -19.41
C ASP A 177 1.00 23.22 -20.51
N GLU A 178 0.69 24.35 -21.14
CA GLU A 178 -0.33 24.50 -22.20
C GLU A 178 -0.10 23.58 -23.41
N LYS A 179 1.14 23.15 -23.66
CA LYS A 179 1.43 22.18 -24.74
C LYS A 179 0.73 20.85 -24.58
N TYR A 180 0.27 20.53 -23.35
CA TYR A 180 -0.49 19.32 -23.05
C TYR A 180 -2.00 19.55 -22.91
N ALA A 181 -2.52 20.65 -23.48
CA ALA A 181 -3.95 20.95 -23.43
C ALA A 181 -4.81 19.76 -23.93
N GLY A 182 -5.76 19.30 -23.10
CA GLY A 182 -6.64 18.17 -23.39
C GLY A 182 -5.96 16.80 -23.38
N LYS A 183 -4.74 16.68 -22.81
CA LYS A 183 -3.94 15.45 -22.85
C LYS A 183 -3.43 15.00 -21.49
N VAL A 184 -3.89 15.61 -20.41
CA VAL A 184 -3.45 15.29 -19.03
C VAL A 184 -4.54 14.56 -18.27
N THR A 185 -4.15 13.54 -17.51
CA THR A 185 -5.05 12.87 -16.57
C THR A 185 -4.52 12.98 -15.14
N VAL A 186 -5.42 13.22 -14.19
CA VAL A 186 -5.04 13.40 -12.78
C VAL A 186 -6.14 12.92 -11.84
N ARG A 187 -5.76 12.60 -10.60
CA ARG A 187 -6.69 12.42 -9.51
C ARG A 187 -6.96 13.77 -8.85
N ALA A 188 -8.22 14.13 -8.63
CA ALA A 188 -8.58 15.49 -8.27
C ALA A 188 -7.84 16.02 -7.02
N HIS A 189 -7.86 15.30 -5.89
CA HIS A 189 -7.22 15.78 -4.68
C HIS A 189 -5.69 15.74 -4.74
N SER A 190 -5.11 14.72 -5.39
CA SER A 190 -3.66 14.61 -5.54
C SER A 190 -3.10 15.68 -6.45
N SER A 191 -3.84 16.05 -7.51
CA SER A 191 -3.41 17.13 -8.40
C SER A 191 -3.44 18.52 -7.73
N LEU A 192 -4.37 18.77 -6.81
CA LEU A 192 -4.34 19.99 -6.00
C LEU A 192 -3.13 20.00 -5.05
N ALA A 193 -2.79 18.86 -4.43
CA ALA A 193 -1.58 18.74 -3.64
C ALA A 193 -0.32 18.92 -4.50
N ALA A 194 -0.30 18.36 -5.72
CA ALA A 194 0.79 18.55 -6.67
C ALA A 194 0.92 20.02 -7.10
N MET A 195 -0.20 20.71 -7.37
CA MET A 195 -0.21 22.15 -7.65
C MET A 195 0.38 22.94 -6.48
N GLY A 196 -0.10 22.69 -5.26
CA GLY A 196 0.40 23.37 -4.07
C GLY A 196 1.89 23.15 -3.85
N ARG A 197 2.39 21.94 -4.01
CA ARG A 197 3.82 21.62 -3.91
C ARG A 197 4.67 22.27 -5.01
N TRP A 198 4.16 22.31 -6.24
CA TRP A 198 4.82 23.06 -7.32
C TRP A 198 4.88 24.55 -7.03
N LEU A 199 3.79 25.15 -6.56
CA LEU A 199 3.77 26.57 -6.18
C LEU A 199 4.72 26.85 -5.02
N ASP A 200 4.78 25.96 -4.02
CA ASP A 200 5.72 26.04 -2.89
C ASP A 200 7.18 26.01 -3.37
N SER A 201 7.51 25.02 -4.21
CA SER A 201 8.87 24.86 -4.76
C SER A 201 9.34 26.05 -5.62
N THR A 202 8.39 26.82 -6.13
CA THR A 202 8.65 28.03 -6.95
C THR A 202 8.48 29.34 -6.17
N GLY A 203 8.27 29.27 -4.84
CA GLY A 203 8.13 30.45 -3.97
C GLY A 203 6.86 31.28 -4.22
N LYS A 204 5.81 30.65 -4.75
CA LYS A 204 4.53 31.31 -5.07
C LYS A 204 3.46 31.18 -3.98
N LEU A 205 3.79 30.53 -2.86
CA LEU A 205 2.91 30.44 -1.69
C LEU A 205 3.35 31.40 -0.57
N PRO A 206 2.39 31.93 0.20
CA PRO A 206 2.71 32.81 1.33
C PRO A 206 3.28 32.07 2.55
N LYS A 207 3.12 30.75 2.60
CA LYS A 207 3.60 29.84 3.64
C LYS A 207 3.96 28.49 3.01
N PRO A 208 4.81 27.66 3.66
CA PRO A 208 5.09 26.31 3.19
C PRO A 208 3.80 25.49 3.01
N TRP A 209 3.72 24.67 1.94
CA TRP A 209 2.56 23.84 1.66
C TRP A 209 2.19 22.90 2.84
N LEU A 210 3.20 22.40 3.54
CA LEU A 210 3.03 21.52 4.71
C LEU A 210 2.30 22.19 5.87
N ASP A 211 2.29 23.53 5.96
CA ASP A 211 1.56 24.22 7.02
C ASP A 211 0.04 24.04 6.89
N GLY A 212 -0.46 23.78 5.69
CA GLY A 212 -1.87 23.47 5.45
C GLY A 212 -2.36 22.16 6.10
N TYR A 213 -1.47 21.35 6.63
CA TYR A 213 -1.83 20.12 7.37
C TYR A 213 -1.95 20.35 8.89
N LYS A 214 -1.63 21.56 9.38
CA LYS A 214 -1.59 21.87 10.81
C LYS A 214 -2.94 22.38 11.33
N ASP A 215 -3.65 23.19 10.54
CA ASP A 215 -4.92 23.76 10.90
C ASP A 215 -5.80 24.09 9.69
N GLU A 216 -7.11 24.18 9.94
CA GLU A 216 -8.13 24.38 8.90
C GLU A 216 -8.00 25.74 8.18
N ALA A 217 -7.65 26.81 8.90
CA ALA A 217 -7.54 28.14 8.31
C ALA A 217 -6.38 28.22 7.34
N THR A 218 -5.23 27.70 7.73
CA THR A 218 -4.04 27.63 6.87
C THR A 218 -4.28 26.69 5.66
N MET A 219 -4.95 25.57 5.87
CA MET A 219 -5.34 24.71 4.76
C MET A 219 -6.17 25.46 3.73
N LYS A 220 -7.26 26.12 4.17
CA LYS A 220 -8.12 26.89 3.26
C LYS A 220 -7.33 27.93 2.49
N GLN A 221 -6.48 28.72 3.17
CA GLN A 221 -5.66 29.73 2.53
C GLN A 221 -4.80 29.14 1.39
N LEU A 222 -4.08 28.05 1.66
CA LEU A 222 -3.15 27.46 0.69
C LEU A 222 -3.90 26.70 -0.42
N TRP A 223 -4.97 25.99 -0.07
CA TRP A 223 -5.76 25.23 -1.04
C TRP A 223 -6.62 26.12 -1.95
N ASP A 224 -7.07 27.29 -1.47
CA ASP A 224 -7.73 28.30 -2.33
C ASP A 224 -6.76 28.81 -3.41
N ILE A 225 -5.49 29.06 -3.06
CA ILE A 225 -4.46 29.46 -4.03
C ILE A 225 -4.21 28.34 -5.03
N ALA A 226 -4.01 27.11 -4.55
CA ALA A 226 -3.76 25.96 -5.42
C ALA A 226 -4.96 25.67 -6.35
N LEU A 227 -6.19 25.72 -5.84
CA LEU A 227 -7.40 25.56 -6.64
C LEU A 227 -7.54 26.67 -7.68
N GLY A 228 -7.36 27.92 -7.27
CA GLY A 228 -7.45 29.07 -8.21
C GLY A 228 -6.43 28.98 -9.34
N GLU A 229 -5.21 28.52 -9.05
CA GLU A 229 -4.20 28.28 -10.09
C GLU A 229 -4.56 27.08 -10.96
N ALA A 230 -4.97 25.96 -10.36
CA ALA A 230 -5.37 24.76 -11.12
C ALA A 230 -6.51 25.06 -12.11
N ILE A 231 -7.50 25.87 -11.72
CA ILE A 231 -8.63 26.26 -12.58
C ILE A 231 -8.14 26.98 -13.87
N LYS A 232 -7.10 27.80 -13.77
CA LYS A 232 -6.54 28.48 -14.97
C LYS A 232 -6.01 27.47 -16.01
N HIS A 233 -5.59 26.31 -15.55
CA HIS A 233 -5.04 25.23 -16.38
C HIS A 233 -6.02 24.08 -16.61
N LYS A 234 -7.31 24.27 -16.29
CA LYS A 234 -8.35 23.22 -16.45
C LYS A 234 -8.39 22.62 -17.85
N LYS A 235 -8.10 23.42 -18.87
CA LYS A 235 -8.04 22.98 -20.28
C LYS A 235 -7.03 21.86 -20.55
N ASN A 236 -6.02 21.67 -19.66
CA ASN A 236 -5.07 20.59 -19.82
C ASN A 236 -5.68 19.22 -19.46
N ILE A 237 -6.67 19.21 -18.55
CA ILE A 237 -7.21 17.99 -17.98
C ILE A 237 -8.25 17.40 -18.94
N ALA A 238 -7.89 16.26 -19.54
CA ALA A 238 -8.81 15.47 -20.35
C ALA A 238 -9.71 14.59 -19.46
N GLN A 239 -9.19 14.10 -18.36
CA GLN A 239 -9.91 13.17 -17.48
C GLN A 239 -9.44 13.28 -16.03
N PHE A 240 -10.39 13.25 -15.10
CA PHE A 240 -10.12 12.89 -13.72
C PHE A 240 -10.31 11.38 -13.54
N TRP A 241 -9.42 10.75 -12.79
CA TRP A 241 -9.52 9.35 -12.45
C TRP A 241 -9.72 9.17 -10.93
N SER A 242 -10.34 8.08 -10.53
CA SER A 242 -10.57 7.70 -9.14
C SER A 242 -10.00 6.32 -8.79
N GLY A 243 -9.80 5.47 -9.79
CA GLY A 243 -9.27 4.12 -9.64
C GLY A 243 -8.32 3.72 -10.75
N GLU A 244 -7.60 2.62 -10.55
CA GLU A 244 -6.53 2.13 -11.43
C GLU A 244 -7.01 1.93 -12.89
N ASN A 245 -8.20 1.32 -13.08
CA ASN A 245 -8.73 1.08 -14.42
C ASN A 245 -9.01 2.37 -15.19
N GLU A 246 -9.53 3.40 -14.51
CA GLU A 246 -9.78 4.71 -15.12
C GLU A 246 -8.47 5.42 -15.45
N ALA A 247 -7.46 5.32 -14.59
CA ALA A 247 -6.13 5.87 -14.83
C ALA A 247 -5.48 5.24 -16.07
N GLN A 248 -5.53 3.91 -16.21
CA GLN A 248 -5.02 3.22 -17.40
C GLN A 248 -5.81 3.56 -18.66
N ALA A 249 -7.15 3.64 -18.58
CA ALA A 249 -8.02 3.97 -19.71
C ALA A 249 -7.72 5.38 -20.26
N ALA A 250 -7.37 6.34 -19.40
CA ALA A 250 -6.99 7.68 -19.81
C ALA A 250 -5.88 7.69 -20.87
N PHE A 251 -4.91 6.82 -20.72
CA PHE A 251 -3.78 6.69 -21.66
C PHE A 251 -4.12 5.79 -22.86
N ARG A 252 -4.74 4.64 -22.62
CA ARG A 252 -4.99 3.66 -23.68
C ARG A 252 -6.09 4.07 -24.66
N THR A 253 -7.11 4.77 -24.18
CA THR A 253 -8.33 5.05 -24.96
C THR A 253 -8.68 6.52 -25.06
N ASN A 254 -8.27 7.37 -24.12
CA ASN A 254 -8.71 8.76 -24.06
C ASN A 254 -7.62 9.77 -24.47
N GLY A 255 -6.51 9.28 -25.05
CA GLY A 255 -5.49 10.09 -25.69
C GLY A 255 -4.61 10.92 -24.74
N CYS A 256 -4.61 10.62 -23.44
CA CYS A 256 -3.71 11.27 -22.50
C CYS A 256 -2.26 10.87 -22.79
N VAL A 257 -1.35 11.84 -22.72
CA VAL A 257 0.09 11.62 -22.89
C VAL A 257 0.89 11.87 -21.63
N LEU A 258 0.26 12.49 -20.63
CA LEU A 258 0.85 12.84 -19.34
C LEU A 258 -0.18 12.68 -18.23
N GLY A 259 0.25 12.31 -17.04
CA GLY A 259 -0.64 12.22 -15.89
C GLY A 259 0.08 12.11 -14.58
N LEU A 260 -0.63 12.46 -13.50
CA LEU A 260 -0.24 12.15 -12.13
C LEU A 260 -0.99 10.89 -11.72
N CYS A 261 -0.29 9.76 -11.67
CA CYS A 261 -0.91 8.45 -11.43
C CYS A 261 -0.08 7.61 -10.46
N TRP A 262 -0.65 6.49 -10.04
CA TRP A 262 0.08 5.53 -9.23
C TRP A 262 1.19 4.84 -10.02
N ASP A 263 2.19 4.35 -9.31
CA ASP A 263 3.26 3.53 -9.87
C ASP A 263 2.74 2.23 -10.51
N SER A 264 1.68 1.62 -9.97
CA SER A 264 0.96 0.52 -10.61
C SER A 264 0.47 0.88 -12.02
N THR A 265 -0.08 2.07 -12.22
CA THR A 265 -0.49 2.55 -13.53
C THR A 265 0.70 2.64 -14.49
N GLY A 266 1.81 3.22 -14.03
CA GLY A 266 3.05 3.28 -14.81
C GLY A 266 3.59 1.90 -15.20
N GLY A 267 3.62 0.97 -14.25
CA GLY A 267 4.04 -0.42 -14.49
C GLY A 267 3.16 -1.15 -15.50
N ASN A 268 1.83 -1.00 -15.38
CA ASN A 268 0.86 -1.61 -16.30
C ASN A 268 0.93 -1.04 -17.73
N LEU A 269 1.33 0.22 -17.88
CA LEU A 269 1.43 0.91 -19.16
C LEU A 269 2.83 0.84 -19.80
N ALA A 270 3.82 0.26 -19.10
CA ALA A 270 5.21 0.23 -19.56
C ALA A 270 5.35 -0.45 -20.94
N LYS A 271 4.58 -1.52 -21.20
CA LYS A 271 4.57 -2.24 -22.49
C LYS A 271 3.80 -1.48 -23.58
N ASP A 272 3.01 -0.47 -23.22
CA ASP A 272 2.23 0.35 -24.13
C ASP A 272 2.98 1.62 -24.56
N GLY A 273 4.27 1.76 -24.18
CA GLY A 273 5.11 2.90 -24.57
C GLY A 273 5.06 4.09 -23.60
N TYR A 274 4.64 3.86 -22.37
CA TYR A 274 4.65 4.88 -21.31
C TYR A 274 5.77 4.62 -20.31
N GLY A 275 6.32 5.72 -19.79
CA GLY A 275 7.27 5.72 -18.67
C GLY A 275 6.61 6.19 -17.39
N TYR A 276 7.32 5.96 -16.28
CA TYR A 276 6.97 6.48 -14.96
C TYR A 276 8.22 7.08 -14.31
N ILE A 277 8.12 8.29 -13.78
CA ILE A 277 9.29 8.97 -13.22
C ILE A 277 8.92 9.92 -12.08
N ALA A 278 9.76 9.93 -11.04
CA ALA A 278 9.65 10.89 -9.96
C ALA A 278 9.95 12.31 -10.47
N PRO A 279 9.11 13.33 -10.21
CA PRO A 279 9.41 14.72 -10.53
C PRO A 279 10.49 15.26 -9.59
N LYS A 280 11.14 16.36 -9.98
CA LYS A 280 12.22 17.00 -9.19
C LYS A 280 11.75 17.45 -7.79
N GLU A 281 10.47 17.75 -7.61
CA GLU A 281 9.86 18.07 -6.33
C GLU A 281 9.65 16.83 -5.44
N GLY A 282 9.97 15.64 -5.93
CA GLY A 282 9.73 14.35 -5.31
C GLY A 282 8.34 13.77 -5.58
N ALA A 283 8.26 12.46 -5.76
CA ALA A 283 6.99 11.76 -5.92
C ALA A 283 6.15 11.85 -4.63
N ILE A 284 4.84 11.91 -4.76
CA ILE A 284 3.91 11.82 -3.63
C ILE A 284 3.90 10.36 -3.18
N ALA A 285 4.39 10.09 -1.97
CA ALA A 285 4.50 8.74 -1.45
C ALA A 285 3.35 8.43 -0.47
N TRP A 286 2.87 7.20 -0.55
CA TRP A 286 1.88 6.65 0.36
C TRP A 286 2.33 5.27 0.85
N ASN A 287 1.92 4.89 2.04
CA ASN A 287 1.97 3.51 2.45
C ASN A 287 0.62 3.04 3.00
N GLN A 288 0.34 1.77 2.80
CA GLN A 288 -0.74 1.06 3.44
C GLN A 288 -0.17 0.20 4.55
N GLY A 289 -1.03 -0.18 5.46
CA GLY A 289 -0.62 -1.09 6.50
C GLY A 289 -1.80 -1.76 7.17
N PHE A 290 -1.50 -2.87 7.79
CA PHE A 290 -2.48 -3.62 8.55
C PHE A 290 -2.82 -2.91 9.84
N VAL A 291 -4.11 -2.69 10.05
CA VAL A 291 -4.68 -2.25 11.33
C VAL A 291 -5.51 -3.38 11.92
N LEU A 292 -5.36 -3.58 13.24
CA LEU A 292 -6.08 -4.59 13.99
C LEU A 292 -7.40 -4.02 14.48
N LEU A 293 -8.55 -4.58 14.07
CA LEU A 293 -9.86 -4.09 14.47
C LEU A 293 -10.04 -4.30 15.98
N LYS A 294 -10.75 -3.38 16.63
CA LYS A 294 -11.01 -3.45 18.08
C LYS A 294 -11.78 -4.71 18.50
N GLY A 295 -12.65 -5.20 17.62
CA GLY A 295 -13.43 -6.43 17.81
C GLY A 295 -12.77 -7.70 17.30
N ALA A 296 -11.51 -7.65 16.85
CA ALA A 296 -10.79 -8.81 16.32
C ALA A 296 -10.75 -9.98 17.32
N LYS A 297 -11.12 -11.15 16.85
CA LYS A 297 -11.09 -12.40 17.65
C LYS A 297 -9.88 -13.27 17.33
N ASN A 298 -9.26 -13.07 16.18
CA ASN A 298 -8.15 -13.86 15.66
C ASN A 298 -6.83 -13.05 15.67
N VAL A 299 -6.51 -12.44 16.84
CA VAL A 299 -5.36 -11.53 16.98
C VAL A 299 -4.02 -12.25 16.74
N ASP A 300 -3.88 -13.51 17.17
CA ASP A 300 -2.65 -14.27 16.95
C ASP A 300 -2.47 -14.61 15.46
N GLN A 301 -3.54 -14.96 14.76
CA GLN A 301 -3.51 -15.19 13.30
C GLN A 301 -3.21 -13.90 12.51
N ALA A 302 -3.77 -12.77 12.95
CA ALA A 302 -3.45 -11.46 12.42
C ALA A 302 -1.97 -11.11 12.62
N THR A 303 -1.42 -11.44 13.78
CA THR A 303 -0.01 -11.28 14.11
C THR A 303 0.89 -12.12 13.21
N GLU A 304 0.56 -13.41 13.02
CA GLU A 304 1.30 -14.28 12.11
C GLU A 304 1.21 -13.81 10.65
N PHE A 305 0.06 -13.26 10.23
CA PHE A 305 -0.10 -12.69 8.90
C PHE A 305 0.81 -11.46 8.70
N ALA A 306 0.80 -10.53 9.65
CA ALA A 306 1.66 -9.35 9.61
C ALA A 306 3.16 -9.73 9.59
N LYS A 307 3.57 -10.72 10.40
CA LYS A 307 4.93 -11.25 10.39
C LYS A 307 5.31 -11.87 9.05
N TRP A 308 4.41 -12.65 8.44
CA TRP A 308 4.66 -13.28 7.16
C TRP A 308 4.85 -12.24 6.05
N VAL A 309 3.99 -11.21 6.00
CA VAL A 309 4.15 -10.11 5.03
C VAL A 309 5.43 -9.30 5.30
N ALA A 310 5.91 -9.22 6.53
CA ALA A 310 7.18 -8.58 6.89
C ALA A 310 8.43 -9.42 6.52
N THR A 311 8.27 -10.63 5.95
CA THR A 311 9.39 -11.38 5.34
C THR A 311 9.70 -10.87 3.94
N PRO A 312 10.93 -11.04 3.41
CA PRO A 312 11.25 -10.66 2.04
C PRO A 312 10.32 -11.28 0.99
N ASP A 313 10.06 -12.59 1.10
CA ASP A 313 9.20 -13.32 0.16
C ASP A 313 7.72 -12.91 0.30
N GLY A 314 7.20 -12.83 1.53
CA GLY A 314 5.82 -12.41 1.78
C GLY A 314 5.55 -10.98 1.31
N SER A 315 6.50 -10.06 1.57
CA SER A 315 6.41 -8.67 1.14
C SER A 315 6.47 -8.52 -0.37
N ALA A 316 7.34 -9.29 -1.05
CA ALA A 316 7.40 -9.32 -2.51
C ALA A 316 6.11 -9.83 -3.14
N MET A 317 5.53 -10.91 -2.59
CA MET A 317 4.26 -11.46 -3.07
C MET A 317 3.11 -10.46 -2.87
N TRP A 318 3.03 -9.85 -1.67
CA TRP A 318 2.01 -8.86 -1.35
C TRP A 318 2.09 -7.65 -2.29
N ALA A 319 3.29 -7.06 -2.42
CA ALA A 319 3.52 -5.91 -3.28
C ALA A 319 3.25 -6.20 -4.77
N THR A 320 3.68 -7.36 -5.26
CA THR A 320 3.44 -7.78 -6.65
C THR A 320 1.95 -7.91 -6.94
N ALA A 321 1.15 -8.44 -6.00
CA ALA A 321 -0.30 -8.56 -6.16
C ALA A 321 -0.99 -7.19 -6.25
N PHE A 322 -0.42 -6.16 -5.61
CA PHE A 322 -0.89 -4.77 -5.69
C PHE A 322 -0.28 -3.97 -6.86
N GLY A 323 0.76 -4.47 -7.51
CA GLY A 323 1.54 -3.68 -8.47
C GLY A 323 2.26 -2.49 -7.82
N ALA A 324 2.67 -2.65 -6.56
CA ALA A 324 3.31 -1.63 -5.73
C ALA A 324 4.66 -2.12 -5.19
N ASN A 325 5.22 -1.48 -4.16
CA ASN A 325 6.58 -1.75 -3.70
C ASN A 325 6.61 -2.52 -2.37
N PRO A 326 7.53 -3.49 -2.20
CA PRO A 326 7.70 -4.24 -0.96
C PRO A 326 8.15 -3.36 0.21
N VAL A 327 7.64 -3.65 1.42
CA VAL A 327 8.02 -2.93 2.64
C VAL A 327 9.15 -3.60 3.43
N ALA A 328 9.40 -4.89 3.21
CA ALA A 328 10.44 -5.64 3.93
C ALA A 328 11.83 -5.42 3.32
N LYS A 329 12.85 -5.37 4.17
CA LYS A 329 14.25 -5.40 3.75
C LYS A 329 14.51 -6.63 2.88
N GLY A 330 15.14 -6.45 1.72
CA GLY A 330 15.38 -7.51 0.74
C GLY A 330 14.13 -7.98 -0.04
N GLY A 331 12.96 -7.36 0.19
CA GLY A 331 11.73 -7.70 -0.53
C GLY A 331 11.83 -7.43 -2.02
N ILE A 332 12.43 -6.30 -2.42
CA ILE A 332 12.60 -5.96 -3.85
C ILE A 332 13.45 -7.01 -4.60
N ASP A 333 14.42 -7.63 -3.94
CA ASP A 333 15.28 -8.66 -4.53
C ASP A 333 14.52 -9.95 -4.84
N LYS A 334 13.36 -10.15 -4.22
CA LYS A 334 12.45 -11.28 -4.42
C LYS A 334 11.39 -11.06 -5.50
N THR A 335 11.29 -9.86 -6.04
CA THR A 335 10.39 -9.55 -7.16
C THR A 335 10.99 -9.99 -8.50
N SER A 336 10.21 -9.95 -9.57
CA SER A 336 10.69 -10.25 -10.92
C SER A 336 11.70 -9.20 -11.41
N ASP A 337 12.52 -9.56 -12.39
CA ASP A 337 13.47 -8.64 -13.01
C ASP A 337 12.77 -7.47 -13.72
N GLU A 338 11.55 -7.66 -14.19
CA GLU A 338 10.72 -6.61 -14.79
C GLU A 338 10.35 -5.57 -13.73
N VAL A 339 9.91 -6.02 -12.55
CA VAL A 339 9.59 -5.12 -11.41
C VAL A 339 10.83 -4.37 -10.94
N LYS A 340 11.98 -5.05 -10.80
CA LYS A 340 13.25 -4.41 -10.42
C LYS A 340 13.68 -3.34 -11.42
N LYS A 341 13.57 -3.62 -12.74
CA LYS A 341 13.89 -2.66 -13.80
C LYS A 341 12.95 -1.45 -13.77
N PHE A 342 11.64 -1.70 -13.61
CA PHE A 342 10.66 -0.62 -13.49
C PHE A 342 10.96 0.27 -12.28
N TYR A 343 11.21 -0.33 -11.12
CA TYR A 343 11.55 0.40 -9.89
C TYR A 343 12.80 1.27 -10.06
N ALA A 344 13.88 0.70 -10.61
CA ALA A 344 15.12 1.44 -10.84
C ALA A 344 14.96 2.59 -11.84
N ALA A 345 14.15 2.41 -12.89
CA ALA A 345 13.85 3.46 -13.87
C ALA A 345 12.96 4.56 -13.29
N SER A 346 12.03 4.21 -12.41
CA SER A 346 11.07 5.14 -11.79
C SER A 346 11.72 6.06 -10.76
N PHE A 347 12.73 5.56 -10.03
CA PHE A 347 13.38 6.24 -8.92
C PHE A 347 14.91 6.29 -9.07
N PRO A 348 15.43 6.91 -10.15
CA PRO A 348 16.87 6.97 -10.36
C PRO A 348 17.53 7.97 -9.38
N GLY A 349 18.83 7.76 -9.14
CA GLY A 349 19.66 8.68 -8.35
C GLY A 349 19.16 8.82 -6.90
N ASP A 350 18.83 10.04 -6.51
CA ASP A 350 18.37 10.40 -5.17
C ASP A 350 16.85 10.48 -5.03
N ALA A 351 16.08 10.01 -6.01
CA ALA A 351 14.62 10.12 -6.06
C ALA A 351 13.92 9.54 -4.81
N LEU A 352 14.42 8.42 -4.27
CA LEU A 352 13.87 7.80 -3.07
C LEU A 352 14.05 8.66 -1.81
N SER A 353 15.15 9.42 -1.74
CA SER A 353 15.40 10.34 -0.62
C SER A 353 14.53 11.60 -0.67
N LYS A 354 13.95 11.90 -1.83
CA LYS A 354 13.07 13.05 -2.09
C LYS A 354 11.58 12.69 -2.03
N LEU A 355 11.23 11.45 -1.66
CA LEU A 355 9.83 11.07 -1.53
C LEU A 355 9.11 12.00 -0.55
N TRP A 356 7.97 12.52 -1.01
CA TRP A 356 7.10 13.34 -0.19
C TRP A 356 5.94 12.49 0.32
N TRP A 357 6.08 12.04 1.57
CA TRP A 357 5.05 11.23 2.23
C TRP A 357 3.84 12.08 2.57
N TRP A 358 2.64 11.54 2.28
CA TRP A 358 1.42 12.19 2.73
C TRP A 358 1.49 12.45 4.24
N PRO A 359 1.36 13.72 4.69
CA PRO A 359 1.24 14.03 6.11
C PRO A 359 -0.02 13.43 6.74
N VAL A 360 -0.06 13.36 8.07
CA VAL A 360 -1.25 12.95 8.81
C VAL A 360 -2.45 13.80 8.40
N GLN A 361 -3.56 13.13 8.10
CA GLN A 361 -4.81 13.76 7.68
C GLN A 361 -5.87 13.54 8.73
N GLU A 362 -6.14 14.58 9.51
CA GLU A 362 -7.21 14.56 10.49
C GLU A 362 -8.60 14.61 9.84
N ALA A 363 -9.66 14.34 10.60
CA ALA A 363 -11.02 14.27 10.05
C ALA A 363 -11.45 15.58 9.35
N TRP A 364 -11.08 16.74 9.92
CA TRP A 364 -11.34 18.04 9.31
C TRP A 364 -10.62 18.21 7.97
N PHE A 365 -9.36 17.76 7.89
CA PHE A 365 -8.56 17.82 6.65
C PHE A 365 -9.20 16.96 5.55
N LEU A 366 -9.58 15.73 5.87
CA LEU A 366 -10.21 14.80 4.91
C LEU A 366 -11.51 15.38 4.34
N LYS A 367 -12.33 16.01 5.20
CA LYS A 367 -13.56 16.68 4.79
C LYS A 367 -13.28 17.82 3.81
N LEU A 368 -12.40 18.74 4.17
CA LEU A 368 -12.05 19.88 3.31
C LEU A 368 -11.40 19.42 2.01
N ARG A 369 -10.50 18.43 2.06
CA ARG A 369 -9.87 17.86 0.87
C ARG A 369 -10.90 17.34 -0.12
N ALA A 370 -11.94 16.66 0.36
CA ALA A 370 -13.03 16.19 -0.49
C ALA A 370 -13.80 17.35 -1.13
N GLU A 371 -14.14 18.39 -0.35
CA GLU A 371 -14.82 19.59 -0.84
C GLU A 371 -13.99 20.32 -1.93
N TYR A 372 -12.67 20.44 -1.73
CA TYR A 372 -11.77 21.03 -2.72
C TYR A 372 -11.67 20.18 -4.00
N ALA A 373 -11.58 18.86 -3.84
CA ALA A 373 -11.57 17.96 -4.99
C ALA A 373 -12.86 18.07 -5.83
N ASP A 374 -14.01 18.22 -5.18
CA ASP A 374 -15.29 18.40 -5.87
C ASP A 374 -15.38 19.76 -6.55
N LYS A 375 -14.95 20.84 -5.90
CA LYS A 375 -14.84 22.18 -6.52
C LYS A 375 -13.95 22.14 -7.76
N TRP A 376 -12.83 21.42 -7.67
CA TRP A 376 -11.88 21.26 -8.79
C TRP A 376 -12.48 20.51 -9.97
N LYS A 377 -13.21 19.43 -9.72
CA LYS A 377 -13.90 18.69 -10.77
C LYS A 377 -15.01 19.52 -11.43
N ALA A 378 -15.72 20.34 -10.64
CA ALA A 378 -16.86 21.13 -11.10
C ALA A 378 -16.47 22.41 -11.84
N ALA A 379 -15.27 22.97 -11.61
CA ALA A 379 -14.79 24.16 -12.30
C ALA A 379 -14.50 23.86 -13.78
#